data_f8432777346b0f9511898906055bb4f4
#
_entry.id   f8432777346b0f9511898906055bb4f4
#
_cell.length_a   1.000
_cell.length_b   1.000
_cell.length_c   1.000
_cell.angle_alpha   90.00
_cell.angle_beta   90.00
_cell.angle_gamma   90.00
#
_symmetry.space_group_name_H-M   'P 1'
#
loop_
_entity.id
_entity.type
_entity.pdbx_description
1 polymer ?
#
loop_
_entity_poly.entity_id
_entity_poly.type
_entity_poly.pdbx_seq_one_letter_code
_entity_poly.pdbx_strand_id
1 'polypeptide(L)'
;VNNMLRAKCYEQRMEKGLSFLEFNYMIMQSYDFYHLFQHYGCNMQFGGDDQWSNMLGGTELIRRKLGKDAHAMTITLLLNSEGKKMGKTASGAVWLDPNKTTPFEFYQYWRNVGDDDVLRCIRMLTFLPLERIDEMDKWEGSQLNRAKEILAYELTKLVHGEEEANKAQEAA
;
A
#
# COMPACT_ATOMS: atom_id res chain seq x y z
N VAL A 1 5.99 24.40 11.23
CA VAL A 1 5.63 23.94 12.59
C VAL A 1 4.18 24.29 12.91
N ASN A 2 3.78 25.57 12.93
CA ASN A 2 2.42 25.96 13.33
C ASN A 2 1.30 25.31 12.49
N ASN A 3 1.48 25.18 11.17
CA ASN A 3 0.52 24.49 10.29
C ASN A 3 0.48 22.97 10.54
N MET A 4 1.59 22.40 10.97
CA MET A 4 1.67 20.97 11.32
C MET A 4 0.88 20.68 12.60
N LEU A 5 1.01 21.54 13.60
CA LEU A 5 0.29 21.40 14.88
C LEU A 5 -1.24 21.50 14.74
N ARG A 6 -1.73 22.13 13.65
CA ARG A 6 -3.17 22.24 13.32
C ARG A 6 -3.70 21.06 12.50
N ALA A 7 -2.87 20.13 12.07
CA ALA A 7 -3.33 18.95 11.35
C ALA A 7 -4.07 18.02 12.34
N LYS A 8 -5.26 17.55 11.97
CA LYS A 8 -6.10 16.67 12.81
C LYS A 8 -5.36 15.46 13.37
N CYS A 9 -4.43 14.90 12.61
CA CYS A 9 -3.62 13.76 13.04
C CYS A 9 -2.70 14.12 14.23
N TYR A 10 -2.24 15.38 14.33
CA TYR A 10 -1.45 15.85 15.46
C TYR A 10 -2.30 16.24 16.65
N GLU A 11 -3.44 16.92 16.46
CA GLU A 11 -4.37 17.27 17.55
C GLU A 11 -4.77 16.02 18.33
N GLN A 12 -5.22 14.95 17.64
CA GLN A 12 -5.63 13.70 18.27
C GLN A 12 -4.46 12.96 18.97
N ARG A 13 -3.24 13.11 18.47
CA ARG A 13 -2.05 12.48 19.06
C ARG A 13 -1.50 13.28 20.23
N MET A 14 -1.62 14.60 20.20
CA MET A 14 -1.20 15.47 21.31
C MET A 14 -1.97 15.19 22.58
N GLU A 15 -3.27 14.89 22.50
CA GLU A 15 -4.09 14.48 23.64
C GLU A 15 -3.60 13.19 24.31
N LYS A 16 -3.01 12.28 23.53
CA LYS A 16 -2.48 10.98 23.99
C LYS A 16 -0.98 10.99 24.30
N GLY A 17 -0.33 12.12 24.12
CA GLY A 17 1.13 12.26 24.17
C GLY A 17 1.79 11.99 22.81
N LEU A 18 2.50 12.99 22.28
CA LEU A 18 3.28 12.90 21.04
C LEU A 18 4.76 12.97 21.39
N SER A 19 5.53 11.96 21.04
CA SER A 19 6.99 11.99 21.25
C SER A 19 7.67 12.99 20.33
N PHE A 20 8.82 13.49 20.73
CA PHE A 20 9.65 14.38 19.90
C PHE A 20 10.03 13.72 18.56
N LEU A 21 10.30 12.41 18.56
CA LEU A 21 10.62 11.66 17.34
C LEU A 21 9.43 11.62 16.37
N GLU A 22 8.25 11.31 16.85
CA GLU A 22 7.02 11.29 16.03
C GLU A 22 6.71 12.68 15.45
N PHE A 23 6.93 13.74 16.24
CA PHE A 23 6.75 15.11 15.76
C PHE A 23 7.75 15.47 14.66
N ASN A 24 9.00 15.08 14.81
CA ASN A 24 10.04 15.35 13.80
C ASN A 24 9.91 14.49 12.54
N TYR A 25 9.20 13.37 12.58
CA TYR A 25 9.04 12.50 11.42
C TYR A 25 8.51 13.25 10.19
N MET A 26 7.48 14.08 10.35
CA MET A 26 6.94 14.89 9.27
C MET A 26 7.96 15.89 8.72
N ILE A 27 8.79 16.48 9.59
CA ILE A 27 9.84 17.43 9.19
C ILE A 27 10.89 16.69 8.36
N MET A 28 11.34 15.52 8.80
CA MET A 28 12.31 14.70 8.07
C MET A 28 11.78 14.29 6.70
N GLN A 29 10.58 13.76 6.61
CA GLN A 29 9.96 13.40 5.32
C GLN A 29 9.78 14.61 4.40
N SER A 30 9.42 15.77 4.93
CA SER A 30 9.31 17.01 4.16
C SER A 30 10.66 17.44 3.59
N TYR A 31 11.73 17.31 4.38
CA TYR A 31 13.09 17.61 3.95
C TYR A 31 13.60 16.59 2.92
N ASP A 32 13.31 15.31 3.09
CA ASP A 32 13.65 14.27 2.11
C ASP A 32 13.03 14.57 0.74
N PHE A 33 11.74 14.93 0.72
CA PHE A 33 11.09 15.30 -0.55
C PHE A 33 11.71 16.54 -1.18
N TYR A 34 12.03 17.57 -0.38
CA TYR A 34 12.75 18.76 -0.85
C TYR A 34 14.13 18.41 -1.43
N HIS A 35 14.89 17.54 -0.76
CA HIS A 35 16.19 17.06 -1.22
C HIS A 35 16.09 16.29 -2.53
N LEU A 36 15.16 15.34 -2.61
CA LEU A 36 14.89 14.55 -3.84
C LEU A 36 14.46 15.44 -5.00
N PHE A 37 13.65 16.46 -4.72
CA PHE A 37 13.25 17.44 -5.74
C PHE A 37 14.47 18.18 -6.31
N GLN A 38 15.37 18.67 -5.47
CA GLN A 38 16.53 19.43 -5.88
C GLN A 38 17.58 18.61 -6.65
N HIS A 39 17.87 17.40 -6.16
CA HIS A 39 19.02 16.62 -6.64
C HIS A 39 18.63 15.57 -7.69
N TYR A 40 17.38 15.13 -7.70
CA TYR A 40 16.91 14.05 -8.58
C TYR A 40 15.74 14.43 -9.46
N GLY A 41 15.24 15.67 -9.38
CA GLY A 41 14.07 16.11 -10.15
C GLY A 41 12.76 15.41 -9.74
N CYS A 42 12.73 14.78 -8.56
CA CYS A 42 11.55 14.09 -8.06
C CYS A 42 10.48 15.11 -7.65
N ASN A 43 9.45 15.26 -8.46
CA ASN A 43 8.41 16.28 -8.28
C ASN A 43 7.08 15.72 -7.79
N MET A 44 6.97 14.40 -7.54
CA MET A 44 5.76 13.73 -7.09
C MET A 44 6.04 12.69 -6.02
N GLN A 45 5.21 12.66 -4.98
CA GLN A 45 5.27 11.69 -3.89
C GLN A 45 3.95 10.93 -3.80
N PHE A 46 4.05 9.61 -3.63
CA PHE A 46 2.91 8.72 -3.46
C PHE A 46 2.90 8.12 -2.06
N GLY A 47 1.71 7.87 -1.51
CA GLY A 47 1.57 7.20 -0.22
C GLY A 47 0.16 6.71 0.03
N GLY A 48 -0.05 6.03 1.14
CA GLY A 48 -1.38 5.75 1.65
C GLY A 48 -2.04 7.02 2.22
N ASP A 49 -3.34 7.00 2.42
CA ASP A 49 -4.10 8.16 2.94
C ASP A 49 -3.57 8.65 4.29
N ASP A 50 -2.99 7.77 5.09
CA ASP A 50 -2.34 8.10 6.36
C ASP A 50 -1.07 8.98 6.20
N GLN A 51 -0.49 9.05 5.00
CA GLN A 51 0.70 9.83 4.68
C GLN A 51 0.41 11.25 4.15
N TRP A 52 -0.86 11.58 3.92
CA TRP A 52 -1.26 12.85 3.28
C TRP A 52 -0.60 14.08 3.92
N SER A 53 -0.73 14.23 5.24
CA SER A 53 -0.16 15.38 5.96
C SER A 53 1.36 15.45 5.87
N ASN A 54 2.05 14.30 5.88
CA ASN A 54 3.51 14.24 5.76
C ASN A 54 3.96 14.71 4.37
N MET A 55 3.27 14.26 3.32
CA MET A 55 3.58 14.62 1.93
C MET A 55 3.31 16.10 1.66
N LEU A 56 2.22 16.65 2.17
CA LEU A 56 1.91 18.08 2.04
C LEU A 56 2.96 18.97 2.71
N GLY A 57 3.57 18.52 3.80
CA GLY A 57 4.71 19.21 4.41
C GLY A 57 5.87 19.41 3.42
N GLY A 58 6.15 18.40 2.60
CA GLY A 58 7.18 18.46 1.56
C GLY A 58 6.82 19.38 0.40
N THR A 59 5.60 19.28 -0.14
CA THR A 59 5.14 20.17 -1.22
C THR A 59 5.19 21.63 -0.80
N GLU A 60 4.77 21.93 0.42
CA GLU A 60 4.79 23.29 0.98
C GLU A 60 6.23 23.80 1.21
N LEU A 61 7.14 22.93 1.66
CA LEU A 61 8.55 23.28 1.83
C LEU A 61 9.19 23.63 0.48
N ILE A 62 8.95 22.84 -0.57
CA ILE A 62 9.43 23.08 -1.93
C ILE A 62 8.89 24.42 -2.45
N ARG A 63 7.59 24.64 -2.31
CA ARG A 63 6.95 25.90 -2.74
C ARG A 63 7.58 27.10 -2.05
N ARG A 64 7.79 27.05 -0.73
CA ARG A 64 8.36 28.18 0.04
C ARG A 64 9.83 28.41 -0.22
N LYS A 65 10.62 27.35 -0.41
CA LYS A 65 12.07 27.47 -0.56
C LYS A 65 12.50 27.72 -1.99
N LEU A 66 11.81 27.13 -2.97
CA LEU A 66 12.21 27.15 -4.37
C LEU A 66 11.24 27.92 -5.27
N GLY A 67 10.05 28.28 -4.78
CA GLY A 67 9.01 28.88 -5.62
C GLY A 67 8.50 27.94 -6.72
N LYS A 68 8.62 26.62 -6.52
CA LYS A 68 8.25 25.59 -7.50
C LYS A 68 7.11 24.73 -6.96
N ASP A 69 6.39 24.08 -7.87
CA ASP A 69 5.32 23.17 -7.54
C ASP A 69 5.83 21.73 -7.46
N ALA A 70 5.36 21.01 -6.46
CA ALA A 70 5.51 19.57 -6.31
C ALA A 70 4.16 18.96 -5.93
N HIS A 71 3.96 17.70 -6.25
CA HIS A 71 2.67 17.04 -6.20
C HIS A 71 2.68 15.88 -5.19
N ALA A 72 1.52 15.61 -4.60
CA ALA A 72 1.30 14.46 -3.74
C ALA A 72 0.02 13.73 -4.19
N MET A 73 0.05 12.41 -4.15
CA MET A 73 -1.11 11.57 -4.43
C MET A 73 -1.21 10.47 -3.38
N THR A 74 -2.41 10.25 -2.85
CA THR A 74 -2.68 9.15 -1.92
C THR A 74 -3.53 8.07 -2.57
N ILE A 75 -3.34 6.85 -2.08
CA ILE A 75 -4.12 5.68 -2.41
C ILE A 75 -4.75 5.17 -1.12
N THR A 76 -6.02 4.76 -1.19
CA THR A 76 -6.73 4.16 -0.06
C THR A 76 -5.94 3.00 0.52
N LEU A 77 -5.85 2.93 1.84
CA LEU A 77 -5.17 1.83 2.52
C LEU A 77 -5.82 0.49 2.20
N LEU A 78 -5.00 -0.51 1.94
CA LEU A 78 -5.45 -1.88 1.76
C LEU A 78 -5.78 -2.48 3.14
N LEU A 79 -7.06 -2.48 3.46
CA LEU A 79 -7.61 -3.06 4.68
C LEU A 79 -8.39 -4.33 4.32
N ASN A 80 -8.44 -5.29 5.22
CA ASN A 80 -9.38 -6.40 5.11
C ASN A 80 -10.81 -5.96 5.51
N SER A 81 -11.79 -6.85 5.34
CA SER A 81 -13.21 -6.61 5.70
C SER A 81 -13.42 -6.26 7.20
N GLU A 82 -12.46 -6.64 8.06
CA GLU A 82 -12.46 -6.27 9.49
C GLU A 82 -11.84 -4.90 9.78
N GLY A 83 -11.39 -4.17 8.74
CA GLY A 83 -10.73 -2.87 8.90
C GLY A 83 -9.26 -2.95 9.35
N LYS A 84 -8.63 -4.13 9.32
CA LYS A 84 -7.21 -4.32 9.65
C LYS A 84 -6.35 -4.20 8.40
N LYS A 85 -5.13 -3.64 8.55
CA LYS A 85 -4.15 -3.59 7.44
C LYS A 85 -3.79 -5.00 6.98
N MET A 86 -3.90 -5.25 5.67
CA MET A 86 -3.50 -6.53 5.07
C MET A 86 -1.98 -6.72 5.10
N GLY A 87 -1.54 -7.99 4.96
CA GLY A 87 -0.13 -8.36 5.02
C GLY A 87 0.44 -8.53 6.42
N LYS A 88 -0.34 -8.23 7.49
CA LYS A 88 0.00 -8.55 8.88
C LYS A 88 -0.91 -9.66 9.37
N THR A 89 -0.36 -10.82 9.64
CA THR A 89 -1.07 -11.97 10.21
C THR A 89 -0.78 -12.11 11.70
N ALA A 90 -1.54 -12.96 12.41
CA ALA A 90 -1.25 -13.28 13.82
C ALA A 90 0.12 -13.95 14.01
N SER A 91 0.64 -14.62 12.96
CA SER A 91 1.96 -15.26 12.93
C SER A 91 3.08 -14.37 12.39
N GLY A 92 2.80 -13.12 12.03
CA GLY A 92 3.80 -12.19 11.48
C GLY A 92 3.36 -11.50 10.20
N ALA A 93 4.33 -11.02 9.43
CA ALA A 93 4.08 -10.38 8.13
C ALA A 93 4.24 -11.39 6.98
N VAL A 94 3.48 -11.19 5.89
CA VAL A 94 3.74 -11.86 4.61
C VAL A 94 4.80 -11.06 3.86
N TRP A 95 5.97 -11.68 3.67
CA TRP A 95 7.14 -11.05 3.09
C TRP A 95 7.21 -11.28 1.57
N LEU A 96 7.78 -10.31 0.85
CA LEU A 96 8.13 -10.48 -0.57
C LEU A 96 9.45 -11.26 -0.74
N ASP A 97 10.29 -11.31 0.30
CA ASP A 97 11.53 -12.07 0.33
C ASP A 97 11.23 -13.57 0.42
N PRO A 98 11.61 -14.40 -0.59
CA PRO A 98 11.32 -15.83 -0.62
C PRO A 98 12.01 -16.62 0.49
N ASN A 99 13.04 -16.06 1.15
CA ASN A 99 13.68 -16.68 2.29
C ASN A 99 12.89 -16.52 3.60
N LYS A 100 11.91 -15.61 3.63
CA LYS A 100 11.07 -15.33 4.80
C LYS A 100 9.65 -15.83 4.65
N THR A 101 9.10 -15.74 3.44
CA THR A 101 7.82 -16.31 3.03
C THR A 101 8.05 -16.98 1.67
N THR A 102 7.97 -18.29 1.63
CA THR A 102 8.19 -19.03 0.38
C THR A 102 7.14 -18.65 -0.67
N PRO A 103 7.43 -18.81 -1.99
CA PRO A 103 6.45 -18.55 -3.05
C PRO A 103 5.14 -19.31 -2.85
N PHE A 104 5.20 -20.55 -2.34
CA PHE A 104 4.00 -21.34 -2.04
C PHE A 104 3.20 -20.76 -0.87
N GLU A 105 3.84 -20.37 0.23
CA GLU A 105 3.17 -19.72 1.36
C GLU A 105 2.58 -18.37 0.95
N PHE A 106 3.28 -17.61 0.11
CA PHE A 106 2.79 -16.38 -0.47
C PHE A 106 1.54 -16.59 -1.32
N TYR A 107 1.56 -17.60 -2.19
CA TYR A 107 0.41 -18.01 -2.99
C TYR A 107 -0.76 -18.43 -2.09
N GLN A 108 -0.53 -19.27 -1.09
CA GLN A 108 -1.57 -19.74 -0.16
C GLN A 108 -2.18 -18.60 0.65
N TYR A 109 -1.41 -17.60 1.03
CA TYR A 109 -1.95 -16.43 1.71
C TYR A 109 -3.01 -15.72 0.86
N TRP A 110 -2.71 -15.45 -0.40
CA TRP A 110 -3.64 -14.78 -1.32
C TRP A 110 -4.79 -15.69 -1.76
N ARG A 111 -4.55 -16.97 -1.84
CA ARG A 111 -5.58 -18.00 -2.13
C ARG A 111 -6.62 -18.10 -1.02
N ASN A 112 -6.26 -17.78 0.22
CA ASN A 112 -7.12 -17.83 1.41
C ASN A 112 -7.67 -16.48 1.85
N VAL A 113 -7.58 -15.45 1.02
CA VAL A 113 -8.20 -14.14 1.30
C VAL A 113 -9.73 -14.27 1.39
N GLY A 114 -10.38 -13.41 2.21
CA GLY A 114 -11.83 -13.42 2.38
C GLY A 114 -12.59 -13.13 1.06
N ASP A 115 -13.79 -13.71 0.94
CA ASP A 115 -14.64 -13.50 -0.24
C ASP A 115 -14.96 -12.02 -0.46
N ASP A 116 -15.19 -11.29 0.62
CA ASP A 116 -15.47 -9.83 0.59
C ASP A 116 -14.26 -8.98 0.18
N ASP A 117 -13.05 -9.56 0.24
CA ASP A 117 -11.80 -8.83 -0.01
C ASP A 117 -11.18 -9.12 -1.39
N VAL A 118 -11.47 -10.28 -1.98
CA VAL A 118 -10.75 -10.79 -3.15
C VAL A 118 -10.82 -9.86 -4.36
N LEU A 119 -12.01 -9.36 -4.71
CA LEU A 119 -12.20 -8.50 -5.90
C LEU A 119 -11.54 -7.13 -5.70
N ARG A 120 -11.59 -6.60 -4.48
CA ARG A 120 -10.87 -5.37 -4.13
C ARG A 120 -9.36 -5.56 -4.24
N CYS A 121 -8.83 -6.69 -3.75
CA CYS A 121 -7.41 -7.01 -3.89
C CYS A 121 -6.99 -7.16 -5.36
N ILE A 122 -7.79 -7.83 -6.20
CA ILE A 122 -7.54 -7.93 -7.63
C ILE A 122 -7.44 -6.54 -8.26
N ARG A 123 -8.40 -5.66 -7.99
CA ARG A 123 -8.44 -4.30 -8.55
C ARG A 123 -7.27 -3.43 -8.11
N MET A 124 -6.81 -3.58 -6.88
CA MET A 124 -5.75 -2.74 -6.31
C MET A 124 -4.33 -3.27 -6.56
N LEU A 125 -4.15 -4.57 -6.70
CA LEU A 125 -2.82 -5.20 -6.65
C LEU A 125 -2.42 -5.90 -7.95
N THR A 126 -3.33 -6.09 -8.90
CA THR A 126 -2.99 -6.74 -10.18
C THR A 126 -2.97 -5.76 -11.34
N PHE A 127 -2.34 -6.17 -12.44
CA PHE A 127 -2.34 -5.44 -13.71
C PHE A 127 -3.30 -6.06 -14.74
N LEU A 128 -4.32 -6.78 -14.27
CA LEU A 128 -5.36 -7.31 -15.14
C LEU A 128 -6.13 -6.16 -15.82
N PRO A 129 -6.58 -6.34 -17.08
CA PRO A 129 -7.44 -5.38 -17.75
C PRO A 129 -8.70 -5.08 -16.93
N LEU A 130 -9.07 -3.79 -16.84
CA LEU A 130 -10.24 -3.37 -16.05
C LEU A 130 -11.52 -4.04 -16.48
N GLU A 131 -11.71 -4.25 -17.80
CA GLU A 131 -12.89 -4.93 -18.36
C GLU A 131 -13.05 -6.34 -17.79
N ARG A 132 -11.91 -7.06 -17.63
CA ARG A 132 -11.90 -8.39 -17.01
C ARG A 132 -12.25 -8.34 -15.51
N ILE A 133 -11.76 -7.32 -14.81
CA ILE A 133 -12.07 -7.13 -13.39
C ILE A 133 -13.54 -6.77 -13.22
N ASP A 134 -14.10 -5.91 -14.08
CA ASP A 134 -15.51 -5.52 -14.05
C ASP A 134 -16.46 -6.70 -14.35
N GLU A 135 -16.01 -7.69 -15.14
CA GLU A 135 -16.73 -8.96 -15.30
C GLU A 135 -16.69 -9.77 -14.00
N MET A 136 -15.56 -9.81 -13.31
CA MET A 136 -15.41 -10.52 -12.04
C MET A 136 -16.23 -9.90 -10.90
N ASP A 137 -16.55 -8.61 -10.94
CA ASP A 137 -17.40 -7.94 -9.94
C ASP A 137 -18.81 -8.55 -9.85
N LYS A 138 -19.21 -9.32 -10.87
CA LYS A 138 -20.49 -10.04 -10.93
C LYS A 138 -20.40 -11.48 -10.39
N TRP A 139 -19.21 -11.91 -10.00
CA TRP A 139 -18.98 -13.28 -9.54
C TRP A 139 -19.44 -13.47 -8.10
N GLU A 140 -20.09 -14.59 -7.85
CA GLU A 140 -20.62 -14.97 -6.54
C GLU A 140 -20.33 -16.45 -6.24
N GLY A 141 -20.41 -16.82 -4.97
CA GLY A 141 -20.29 -18.20 -4.50
C GLY A 141 -18.98 -18.87 -4.97
N SER A 142 -19.10 -19.99 -5.67
CA SER A 142 -17.94 -20.77 -6.13
C SER A 142 -17.03 -20.05 -7.12
N GLN A 143 -17.53 -19.02 -7.84
CA GLN A 143 -16.72 -18.22 -8.75
C GLN A 143 -15.68 -17.38 -8.00
N LEU A 144 -15.94 -16.97 -6.74
CA LEU A 144 -14.97 -16.26 -5.91
C LEU A 144 -13.73 -17.13 -5.61
N ASN A 145 -13.86 -18.44 -5.55
CA ASN A 145 -12.70 -19.32 -5.42
C ASN A 145 -11.77 -19.22 -6.63
N ARG A 146 -12.36 -19.10 -7.83
CA ARG A 146 -11.58 -18.86 -9.06
C ARG A 146 -10.93 -17.46 -9.04
N ALA A 147 -11.63 -16.44 -8.52
CA ALA A 147 -11.05 -15.12 -8.34
C ALA A 147 -9.84 -15.15 -7.39
N LYS A 148 -9.91 -15.92 -6.30
CA LYS A 148 -8.78 -16.12 -5.37
C LYS A 148 -7.60 -16.83 -6.04
N GLU A 149 -7.84 -17.81 -6.89
CA GLU A 149 -6.79 -18.48 -7.68
C GLU A 149 -6.09 -17.47 -8.63
N ILE A 150 -6.88 -16.66 -9.33
CA ILE A 150 -6.35 -15.63 -10.22
C ILE A 150 -5.52 -14.61 -9.43
N LEU A 151 -6.03 -14.13 -8.30
CA LEU A 151 -5.31 -13.19 -7.43
C LEU A 151 -3.98 -13.77 -6.97
N ALA A 152 -4.01 -14.98 -6.41
CA ALA A 152 -2.81 -15.67 -5.91
C ALA A 152 -1.77 -15.89 -7.02
N TYR A 153 -2.22 -16.33 -8.19
CA TYR A 153 -1.35 -16.55 -9.34
C TYR A 153 -0.70 -15.25 -9.82
N GLU A 154 -1.50 -14.20 -10.07
CA GLU A 154 -1.01 -12.93 -10.59
C GLU A 154 -0.02 -12.27 -9.64
N LEU A 155 -0.29 -12.30 -8.33
CA LEU A 155 0.62 -11.71 -7.33
C LEU A 155 1.88 -12.54 -7.15
N THR A 156 1.79 -13.87 -7.15
CA THR A 156 2.97 -14.73 -7.08
C THR A 156 3.83 -14.60 -8.33
N LYS A 157 3.22 -14.53 -9.51
CA LYS A 157 3.90 -14.25 -10.77
C LYS A 157 4.61 -12.90 -10.76
N LEU A 158 3.95 -11.87 -10.24
CA LEU A 158 4.53 -10.52 -10.16
C LEU A 158 5.76 -10.48 -9.26
N VAL A 159 5.73 -11.16 -8.11
CA VAL A 159 6.76 -11.07 -7.07
C VAL A 159 7.88 -12.12 -7.27
N HIS A 160 7.52 -13.34 -7.60
CA HIS A 160 8.44 -14.50 -7.63
C HIS A 160 8.68 -15.07 -9.03
N GLY A 161 7.97 -14.56 -10.04
CA GLY A 161 8.08 -15.03 -11.42
C GLY A 161 7.06 -16.12 -11.76
N GLU A 162 6.91 -16.36 -13.07
CA GLU A 162 5.88 -17.23 -13.62
C GLU A 162 6.12 -18.71 -13.27
N GLU A 163 7.38 -19.14 -13.23
CA GLU A 163 7.75 -20.52 -12.89
C GLU A 163 7.31 -20.89 -11.47
N GLU A 164 7.59 -20.01 -10.50
CA GLU A 164 7.19 -20.22 -9.10
C GLU A 164 5.66 -20.12 -8.92
N ALA A 165 5.00 -19.26 -9.68
CA ALA A 165 3.54 -19.18 -9.67
C ALA A 165 2.88 -20.47 -10.19
N ASN A 166 3.41 -21.05 -11.27
CA ASN A 166 2.95 -22.33 -11.81
C ASN A 166 3.14 -23.47 -10.81
N LYS A 167 4.35 -23.58 -10.22
CA LYS A 167 4.63 -24.59 -9.17
C LYS A 167 3.70 -24.45 -7.96
N ALA A 168 3.48 -23.23 -7.52
CA ALA A 168 2.61 -22.97 -6.37
C ALA A 168 1.14 -23.32 -6.69
N GLN A 169 0.68 -23.02 -7.90
CA GLN A 169 -0.67 -23.35 -8.35
C GLN A 169 -0.89 -24.86 -8.48
N GLU A 170 0.08 -25.59 -9.02
CA GLU A 170 0.01 -27.06 -9.17
C GLU A 170 0.01 -27.77 -7.81
N ALA A 171 0.64 -27.19 -6.79
CA ALA A 171 0.73 -27.74 -5.44
C ALA A 171 -0.44 -27.38 -4.53
N ALA A 172 -1.31 -26.45 -4.94
CA ALA A 172 -2.40 -25.89 -4.12
C ALA A 172 -3.74 -26.57 -4.36
#